data_54d2aea81e1a5a8d48e38a9229bc40ba
#
_entry.id   54d2aea81e1a5a8d48e38a9229bc40ba
#
_cell.length_a   1.000
_cell.length_b   1.000
_cell.length_c   1.000
_cell.angle_alpha   90.00
_cell.angle_beta   90.00
_cell.angle_gamma   90.00
#
_symmetry.space_group_name_H-M   'P 1'
#
loop_
_entity.id
_entity.type
_entity.pdbx_description
1 polymer ?
#
loop_
_entity_poly.entity_id
_entity_poly.type
_entity_poly.pdbx_seq_one_letter_code
_entity_poly.pdbx_strand_id
1 'polypeptide(L)'
;MLKKLFYAAGIYAALGLAGGLYYRTLTHAQDFSGPTQLGVVHTHLLVLGMIFMLLLLGLEKIFTLSKQRSFNVFFWLYNIGLVITVGMQTTFGTMTVLEGAKPESPMMNGISGLGHMFLTAALIALFVAIGGRLNSDKNPVAKLPEDELVV
;
A
#
# COMPACT_ATOMS: atom_id res chain seq x y z
N MET A 1 16.43 -0.61 -2.46
CA MET A 1 15.05 -0.48 -2.04
C MET A 1 14.57 0.98 -1.96
N LEU A 2 15.38 1.91 -1.44
CA LEU A 2 15.02 3.34 -1.31
C LEU A 2 14.40 3.97 -2.57
N LYS A 3 15.03 3.78 -3.75
CA LYS A 3 14.47 4.32 -5.01
C LYS A 3 13.08 3.74 -5.34
N LYS A 4 12.84 2.45 -5.06
CA LYS A 4 11.52 1.82 -5.30
C LYS A 4 10.44 2.45 -4.42
N LEU A 5 10.72 2.67 -3.13
CA LEU A 5 9.81 3.32 -2.20
C LEU A 5 9.52 4.76 -2.60
N PHE A 6 10.55 5.51 -2.98
CA PHE A 6 10.42 6.89 -3.45
C PHE A 6 9.55 7.00 -4.71
N TYR A 7 9.82 6.17 -5.74
CA TYR A 7 9.02 6.20 -6.96
C TYR A 7 7.59 5.71 -6.73
N ALA A 8 7.38 4.69 -5.91
CA ALA A 8 6.04 4.24 -5.53
C ALA A 8 5.26 5.38 -4.85
N ALA A 9 5.87 6.08 -3.89
CA ALA A 9 5.26 7.24 -3.24
C ALA A 9 4.87 8.34 -4.25
N GLY A 10 5.76 8.67 -5.18
CA GLY A 10 5.50 9.67 -6.23
C GLY A 10 4.37 9.26 -7.16
N ILE A 11 4.31 8.00 -7.57
CA ILE A 11 3.22 7.47 -8.40
C ILE A 11 1.89 7.55 -7.66
N TYR A 12 1.86 7.12 -6.39
CA TYR A 12 0.65 7.19 -5.58
C TYR A 12 0.21 8.63 -5.30
N ALA A 13 1.14 9.57 -5.15
CA ALA A 13 0.82 11.00 -5.05
C ALA A 13 0.10 11.49 -6.31
N ALA A 14 0.67 11.23 -7.49
CA ALA A 14 0.09 11.62 -8.75
C ALA A 14 -1.30 11.00 -8.98
N LEU A 15 -1.43 9.68 -8.73
CA LEU A 15 -2.71 8.98 -8.84
C LEU A 15 -3.74 9.46 -7.80
N GLY A 16 -3.30 9.79 -6.59
CA GLY A 16 -4.18 10.33 -5.55
C GLY A 16 -4.77 11.69 -5.92
N LEU A 17 -3.95 12.60 -6.45
CA LEU A 17 -4.40 13.90 -6.94
C LEU A 17 -5.34 13.73 -8.14
N ALA A 18 -4.99 12.88 -9.10
CA ALA A 18 -5.84 12.58 -10.26
C ALA A 18 -7.18 11.96 -9.84
N GLY A 19 -7.16 11.02 -8.86
CA GLY A 19 -8.36 10.40 -8.31
C GLY A 19 -9.31 11.40 -7.62
N GLY A 20 -8.76 12.36 -6.89
CA GLY A 20 -9.55 13.45 -6.30
C GLY A 20 -10.19 14.35 -7.34
N LEU A 21 -9.45 14.70 -8.40
CA LEU A 21 -9.97 15.47 -9.52
C LEU A 21 -11.06 14.67 -10.27
N TYR A 22 -10.82 13.40 -10.54
CA TYR A 22 -11.79 12.50 -11.19
C TYR A 22 -13.10 12.43 -10.41
N TYR A 23 -13.01 12.19 -9.08
CA TYR A 23 -14.19 12.19 -8.22
C TYR A 23 -15.00 13.48 -8.36
N ARG A 24 -14.34 14.63 -8.21
CA ARG A 24 -14.99 15.93 -8.28
C ARG A 24 -15.63 16.20 -9.65
N THR A 25 -14.93 15.95 -10.74
CA THR A 25 -15.44 16.20 -12.09
C THR A 25 -16.60 15.30 -12.44
N LEU A 26 -16.52 13.99 -12.09
CA LEU A 26 -17.58 13.03 -12.40
C LEU A 26 -18.86 13.33 -11.62
N THR A 27 -18.76 13.55 -10.31
CA THR A 27 -19.93 13.84 -9.47
C THR A 27 -20.60 15.14 -9.87
N HIS A 28 -19.81 16.17 -10.23
CA HIS A 28 -20.37 17.44 -10.71
C HIS A 28 -21.05 17.28 -12.08
N ALA A 29 -20.45 16.51 -13.01
CA ALA A 29 -21.02 16.31 -14.35
C ALA A 29 -22.33 15.50 -14.32
N GLN A 30 -22.53 14.66 -13.31
CA GLN A 30 -23.74 13.83 -13.13
C GLN A 30 -24.72 14.42 -12.11
N ASP A 31 -24.46 15.60 -11.58
CA ASP A 31 -25.24 16.23 -10.49
C ASP A 31 -25.50 15.27 -9.31
N PHE A 32 -24.47 14.44 -9.01
CA PHE A 32 -24.56 13.38 -8.03
C PHE A 32 -24.13 13.87 -6.64
N SER A 33 -25.02 13.79 -5.66
CA SER A 33 -24.79 14.22 -4.27
C SER A 33 -24.79 13.06 -3.25
N GLY A 34 -24.98 11.82 -3.71
CA GLY A 34 -25.04 10.64 -2.84
C GLY A 34 -23.67 10.13 -2.39
N PRO A 35 -23.63 9.15 -1.46
CA PRO A 35 -22.39 8.50 -1.05
C PRO A 35 -21.83 7.63 -2.18
N THR A 36 -20.52 7.73 -2.41
CA THR A 36 -19.80 6.90 -3.40
C THR A 36 -18.43 6.53 -2.91
N GLN A 37 -17.92 5.35 -3.30
CA GLN A 37 -16.57 4.90 -2.98
C GLN A 37 -15.47 5.75 -3.67
N LEU A 38 -15.80 6.52 -4.72
CA LEU A 38 -14.85 7.46 -5.31
C LEU A 38 -14.34 8.51 -4.32
N GLY A 39 -15.17 8.90 -3.35
CA GLY A 39 -14.79 9.89 -2.34
C GLY A 39 -13.59 9.47 -1.48
N VAL A 40 -13.33 8.17 -1.33
CA VAL A 40 -12.23 7.64 -0.51
C VAL A 40 -11.01 7.17 -1.32
N VAL A 41 -11.09 7.12 -2.66
CA VAL A 41 -9.99 6.69 -3.54
C VAL A 41 -8.74 7.53 -3.34
N HIS A 42 -8.87 8.86 -3.38
CA HIS A 42 -7.73 9.76 -3.24
C HIS A 42 -7.09 9.66 -1.85
N THR A 43 -7.87 9.48 -0.79
CA THR A 43 -7.34 9.30 0.57
C THR A 43 -6.58 7.97 0.72
N HIS A 44 -7.07 6.88 0.13
CA HIS A 44 -6.34 5.61 0.10
C HIS A 44 -4.99 5.75 -0.62
N LEU A 45 -4.97 6.39 -1.78
CA LEU A 45 -3.74 6.60 -2.54
C LEU A 45 -2.76 7.53 -1.84
N LEU A 46 -3.23 8.61 -1.22
CA LEU A 46 -2.35 9.56 -0.53
C LEU A 46 -1.87 9.02 0.83
N VAL A 47 -2.74 8.39 1.61
CA VAL A 47 -2.37 7.91 2.95
C VAL A 47 -1.68 6.56 2.88
N LEU A 48 -2.32 5.54 2.31
CA LEU A 48 -1.77 4.18 2.24
C LEU A 48 -0.72 4.05 1.12
N GLY A 49 -0.84 4.83 0.06
CA GLY A 49 0.16 4.86 -1.00
C GLY A 49 1.33 5.80 -0.66
N MET A 50 1.13 7.11 -0.80
CA MET A 50 2.20 8.10 -0.70
C MET A 50 2.81 8.18 0.72
N ILE A 51 2.00 8.53 1.74
CA ILE A 51 2.52 8.77 3.10
C ILE A 51 3.17 7.50 3.66
N PHE A 52 2.51 6.36 3.50
CA PHE A 52 3.03 5.09 4.01
C PHE A 52 4.35 4.69 3.34
N MET A 53 4.50 4.86 2.01
CA MET A 53 5.76 4.59 1.30
C MET A 53 6.88 5.55 1.72
N LEU A 54 6.57 6.84 2.00
CA LEU A 54 7.55 7.79 2.54
C LEU A 54 7.97 7.44 3.97
N LEU A 55 7.03 6.99 4.81
CA LEU A 55 7.35 6.47 6.14
C LEU A 55 8.31 5.27 6.05
N LEU A 56 8.01 4.31 5.18
CA LEU A 56 8.85 3.13 4.95
C LEU A 56 10.22 3.50 4.39
N LEU A 57 10.32 4.55 3.59
CA LEU A 57 11.60 5.07 3.11
C LEU A 57 12.46 5.56 4.27
N GLY A 58 11.87 6.25 5.27
CA GLY A 58 12.54 6.63 6.51
C GLY A 58 12.99 5.41 7.33
N LEU A 59 12.08 4.45 7.53
CA LEU A 59 12.38 3.20 8.25
C LEU A 59 13.45 2.36 7.55
N GLU A 60 13.44 2.30 6.22
CA GLU A 60 14.48 1.62 5.45
C GLU A 60 15.85 2.26 5.64
N LYS A 61 15.90 3.59 5.75
CA LYS A 61 17.15 4.32 5.99
C LYS A 61 17.74 4.05 7.38
N ILE A 62 16.85 3.89 8.38
CA ILE A 62 17.25 3.65 9.78
C ILE A 62 17.61 2.17 10.00
N PHE A 63 16.72 1.25 9.60
CA PHE A 63 16.81 -0.17 9.95
C PHE A 63 17.36 -1.07 8.84
N THR A 64 17.57 -0.55 7.62
CA THR A 64 17.98 -1.36 6.46
C THR A 64 17.09 -2.61 6.27
N LEU A 65 15.78 -2.41 6.25
CA LEU A 65 14.77 -3.48 6.20
C LEU A 65 14.93 -4.38 4.97
N SER A 66 15.46 -3.83 3.87
CA SER A 66 15.72 -4.56 2.62
C SER A 66 16.71 -5.72 2.75
N LYS A 67 17.47 -5.81 3.85
CA LYS A 67 18.29 -6.99 4.17
C LYS A 67 17.42 -8.21 4.54
N GLN A 68 16.16 -8.02 4.89
CA GLN A 68 15.21 -9.09 5.15
C GLN A 68 14.41 -9.44 3.89
N ARG A 69 14.35 -10.73 3.52
CA ARG A 69 13.54 -11.20 2.39
C ARG A 69 12.07 -10.84 2.52
N SER A 70 11.55 -10.90 3.74
CA SER A 70 10.15 -10.56 4.08
C SER A 70 9.79 -9.12 3.71
N PHE A 71 10.75 -8.17 3.74
CA PHE A 71 10.49 -6.79 3.30
C PHE A 71 10.25 -6.67 1.79
N ASN A 72 10.94 -7.48 0.99
CA ASN A 72 10.68 -7.50 -0.46
C ASN A 72 9.32 -8.17 -0.77
N VAL A 73 8.96 -9.22 -0.02
CA VAL A 73 7.62 -9.86 -0.13
C VAL A 73 6.54 -8.86 0.26
N PHE A 74 6.71 -8.16 1.39
CA PHE A 74 5.85 -7.06 1.80
C PHE A 74 5.63 -6.04 0.68
N PHE A 75 6.71 -5.53 0.08
CA PHE A 75 6.62 -4.48 -0.94
C PHE A 75 5.71 -4.88 -2.10
N TRP A 76 5.86 -6.09 -2.62
CA TRP A 76 5.05 -6.55 -3.76
C TRP A 76 3.61 -6.86 -3.36
N LEU A 77 3.40 -7.59 -2.27
CA LEU A 77 2.05 -7.90 -1.79
C LEU A 77 1.26 -6.63 -1.46
N TYR A 78 1.93 -5.66 -0.83
CA TYR A 78 1.29 -4.39 -0.47
C TYR A 78 0.84 -3.60 -1.69
N ASN A 79 1.72 -3.44 -2.68
CA ASN A 79 1.39 -2.70 -3.89
C ASN A 79 0.28 -3.40 -4.70
N ILE A 80 0.34 -4.74 -4.84
CA ILE A 80 -0.71 -5.52 -5.50
C ILE A 80 -2.04 -5.32 -4.76
N GLY A 81 -2.06 -5.49 -3.43
CA GLY A 81 -3.26 -5.34 -2.61
C GLY A 81 -3.86 -3.93 -2.72
N LEU A 82 -3.01 -2.89 -2.66
CA LEU A 82 -3.46 -1.50 -2.76
C LEU A 82 -4.03 -1.18 -4.14
N VAL A 83 -3.39 -1.66 -5.21
CA VAL A 83 -3.87 -1.47 -6.60
C VAL A 83 -5.22 -2.15 -6.80
N ILE A 84 -5.41 -3.39 -6.31
CA ILE A 84 -6.69 -4.09 -6.39
C ILE A 84 -7.76 -3.31 -5.60
N THR A 85 -7.47 -2.93 -4.37
CA THR A 85 -8.42 -2.21 -3.49
C THR A 85 -8.86 -0.90 -4.12
N VAL A 86 -7.92 -0.06 -4.55
CA VAL A 86 -8.21 1.24 -5.17
C VAL A 86 -8.90 1.07 -6.52
N GLY A 87 -8.49 0.10 -7.33
CA GLY A 87 -9.14 -0.23 -8.60
C GLY A 87 -10.60 -0.59 -8.41
N MET A 88 -10.91 -1.45 -7.44
CA MET A 88 -12.29 -1.83 -7.13
C MET A 88 -13.11 -0.67 -6.55
N GLN A 89 -12.52 0.16 -5.67
CA GLN A 89 -13.19 1.37 -5.17
C GLN A 89 -13.52 2.34 -6.31
N THR A 90 -12.60 2.52 -7.26
CA THR A 90 -12.81 3.38 -8.43
C THR A 90 -13.94 2.81 -9.30
N THR A 91 -13.92 1.50 -9.58
CA THR A 91 -14.94 0.84 -10.39
C THR A 91 -16.32 0.95 -9.74
N PHE A 92 -16.45 0.49 -8.49
CA PHE A 92 -17.72 0.57 -7.76
C PHE A 92 -18.22 1.99 -7.61
N GLY A 93 -17.31 2.92 -7.28
CA GLY A 93 -17.67 4.32 -7.09
C GLY A 93 -18.12 4.99 -8.38
N THR A 94 -17.49 4.67 -9.52
CA THR A 94 -17.90 5.18 -10.84
C THR A 94 -19.27 4.64 -11.23
N MET A 95 -19.50 3.33 -11.09
CA MET A 95 -20.82 2.71 -11.38
C MET A 95 -21.90 3.27 -10.48
N THR A 96 -21.61 3.50 -9.21
CA THR A 96 -22.57 4.14 -8.28
C THR A 96 -22.98 5.53 -8.77
N VAL A 97 -22.06 6.33 -9.27
CA VAL A 97 -22.36 7.69 -9.76
C VAL A 97 -23.12 7.65 -11.08
N LEU A 98 -22.80 6.71 -11.98
CA LEU A 98 -23.43 6.62 -13.31
C LEU A 98 -24.80 5.93 -13.29
N GLU A 99 -24.97 4.90 -12.43
CA GLU A 99 -26.16 4.05 -12.40
C GLU A 99 -27.08 4.34 -11.20
N GLY A 100 -26.65 5.24 -10.29
CA GLY A 100 -27.39 5.62 -9.09
C GLY A 100 -27.41 4.56 -7.97
N ALA A 101 -26.79 3.39 -8.18
CA ALA A 101 -26.74 2.30 -7.22
C ALA A 101 -25.40 1.56 -7.27
N LYS A 102 -24.97 1.03 -6.10
CA LYS A 102 -23.78 0.15 -6.06
C LYS A 102 -24.10 -1.15 -6.81
N PRO A 103 -23.26 -1.57 -7.77
CA PRO A 103 -23.49 -2.82 -8.48
C PRO A 103 -23.38 -4.03 -7.55
N GLU A 104 -24.38 -4.91 -7.58
CA GLU A 104 -24.37 -6.17 -6.85
C GLU A 104 -23.77 -7.28 -7.71
N SER A 105 -22.46 -7.50 -7.54
CA SER A 105 -21.75 -8.58 -8.22
C SER A 105 -20.91 -9.38 -7.22
N PRO A 106 -21.24 -10.67 -6.97
CA PRO A 106 -20.44 -11.53 -6.08
C PRO A 106 -19.00 -11.64 -6.51
N MET A 107 -18.73 -11.67 -7.81
CA MET A 107 -17.36 -11.72 -8.35
C MET A 107 -16.57 -10.45 -8.00
N MET A 108 -17.17 -9.27 -8.21
CA MET A 108 -16.51 -7.99 -7.90
C MET A 108 -16.27 -7.84 -6.40
N ASN A 109 -17.22 -8.27 -5.56
CA ASN A 109 -17.06 -8.28 -4.11
C ASN A 109 -15.92 -9.22 -3.69
N GLY A 110 -15.76 -10.38 -4.32
CA GLY A 110 -14.68 -11.32 -4.10
C GLY A 110 -13.30 -10.70 -4.45
N ILE A 111 -13.19 -10.07 -5.62
CA ILE A 111 -11.94 -9.39 -6.03
C ILE A 111 -11.58 -8.25 -5.05
N SER A 112 -12.56 -7.47 -4.62
CA SER A 112 -12.35 -6.42 -3.60
C SER A 112 -11.83 -7.01 -2.28
N GLY A 113 -12.36 -8.16 -1.85
CA GLY A 113 -11.89 -8.90 -0.68
C GLY A 113 -10.44 -9.36 -0.79
N LEU A 114 -10.02 -9.83 -1.98
CA LEU A 114 -8.63 -10.24 -2.24
C LEU A 114 -7.65 -9.08 -2.01
N GLY A 115 -7.99 -7.85 -2.38
CA GLY A 115 -7.15 -6.68 -2.11
C GLY A 115 -6.79 -6.54 -0.63
N HIS A 116 -7.78 -6.67 0.26
CA HIS A 116 -7.58 -6.61 1.70
C HIS A 116 -6.78 -7.82 2.26
N MET A 117 -6.98 -9.02 1.69
CA MET A 117 -6.18 -10.19 2.06
C MET A 117 -4.70 -9.99 1.73
N PHE A 118 -4.38 -9.46 0.53
CA PHE A 118 -3.00 -9.11 0.17
C PHE A 118 -2.40 -8.05 1.09
N LEU A 119 -3.16 -7.00 1.43
CA LEU A 119 -2.71 -5.97 2.37
C LEU A 119 -2.44 -6.56 3.76
N THR A 120 -3.30 -7.45 4.26
CA THR A 120 -3.10 -8.13 5.55
C THR A 120 -1.83 -8.98 5.54
N ALA A 121 -1.65 -9.82 4.52
CA ALA A 121 -0.44 -10.63 4.37
C ALA A 121 0.83 -9.77 4.26
N ALA A 122 0.73 -8.65 3.54
CA ALA A 122 1.82 -7.70 3.42
C ALA A 122 2.21 -7.10 4.78
N LEU A 123 1.24 -6.64 5.58
CA LEU A 123 1.52 -6.08 6.91
C LEU A 123 2.18 -7.11 7.83
N ILE A 124 1.73 -8.36 7.80
CA ILE A 124 2.40 -9.45 8.53
C ILE A 124 3.87 -9.56 8.10
N ALA A 125 4.14 -9.58 6.78
CA ALA A 125 5.50 -9.66 6.25
C ALA A 125 6.36 -8.45 6.66
N LEU A 126 5.77 -7.25 6.77
CA LEU A 126 6.43 -6.04 7.25
C LEU A 126 6.86 -6.19 8.72
N PHE A 127 5.94 -6.62 9.60
CA PHE A 127 6.27 -6.81 11.01
C PHE A 127 7.33 -7.89 11.21
N VAL A 128 7.30 -8.96 10.42
CA VAL A 128 8.37 -9.98 10.41
C VAL A 128 9.71 -9.36 10.01
N ALA A 129 9.72 -8.48 9.00
CA ALA A 129 10.95 -7.80 8.57
C ALA A 129 11.52 -6.87 9.65
N ILE A 130 10.67 -6.07 10.29
CA ILE A 130 11.06 -5.15 11.37
C ILE A 130 11.58 -5.97 12.57
N GLY A 131 10.84 -6.98 13.01
CA GLY A 131 11.23 -7.86 14.13
C GLY A 131 12.57 -8.56 13.88
N GLY A 132 12.80 -9.05 12.65
CA GLY A 132 14.06 -9.65 12.26
C GLY A 132 15.25 -8.68 12.35
N ARG A 133 15.04 -7.40 11.99
CA ARG A 133 16.09 -6.38 12.12
C ARG A 133 16.38 -6.02 13.57
N LEU A 134 15.34 -5.81 14.38
CA LEU A 134 15.50 -5.49 15.80
C LEU A 134 16.24 -6.60 16.57
N ASN A 135 16.00 -7.86 16.23
CA ASN A 135 16.68 -8.99 16.87
C ASN A 135 18.15 -9.10 16.40
N SER A 136 18.44 -8.82 15.13
CA SER A 136 19.82 -8.82 14.61
C SER A 136 20.69 -7.73 15.25
N ASP A 137 20.10 -6.61 15.62
CA ASP A 137 20.84 -5.53 16.31
C ASP A 137 21.11 -5.82 17.80
N LYS A 138 20.34 -6.73 18.40
CA LYS A 138 20.54 -7.18 19.79
C LYS A 138 21.65 -8.23 19.95
N ASN A 139 22.12 -8.86 18.87
CA ASN A 139 23.14 -9.91 18.91
C ASN A 139 24.47 -9.42 18.27
N PRO A 140 25.31 -8.70 19.03
CA PRO A 140 26.58 -8.15 18.52
C PRO A 140 27.58 -9.26 18.13
N VAL A 141 27.51 -10.44 18.74
CA VAL A 141 28.40 -11.59 18.46
C VAL A 141 28.21 -12.10 17.02
N ALA A 142 27.03 -12.00 16.44
CA ALA A 142 26.77 -12.39 15.06
C ALA A 142 27.37 -11.40 14.02
N LYS A 143 27.96 -10.29 14.45
CA LYS A 143 28.61 -9.29 13.61
C LYS A 143 30.15 -9.38 13.62
N LEU A 144 30.71 -10.24 14.48
CA LEU A 144 32.17 -10.43 14.50
C LEU A 144 32.57 -11.31 13.31
N PRO A 145 33.66 -10.97 12.60
CA PRO A 145 34.29 -11.87 11.64
C PRO A 145 34.69 -13.17 12.34
N GLU A 146 34.64 -14.31 11.64
CA GLU A 146 34.95 -15.62 12.20
C GLU A 146 36.40 -15.71 12.75
N ASP A 147 37.29 -14.86 12.25
CA ASP A 147 38.68 -14.76 12.69
C ASP A 147 38.87 -14.07 14.06
N GLU A 148 37.88 -13.32 14.57
CA GLU A 148 37.91 -12.75 15.92
C GLU A 148 37.27 -13.68 17.00
N LEU A 149 36.65 -14.79 16.58
CA LEU A 149 36.00 -15.77 17.48
C LEU A 149 36.97 -16.85 18.02
N VAL A 150 38.20 -16.85 17.55
CA VAL A 150 39.23 -17.82 17.94
C VAL A 150 40.31 -17.10 18.75
N VAL A 151 40.04 -16.91 20.04
CA VAL A 151 41.09 -16.61 21.06
C VAL A 151 40.86 -17.56 22.25
#